data_6f7d0e9e4cd937a2df8d02b91c9f226f
#
_entry.id   6f7d0e9e4cd937a2df8d02b91c9f226f
#
_cell.length_a   1.000
_cell.length_b   1.000
_cell.length_c   1.000
_cell.angle_alpha   90.00
_cell.angle_beta   90.00
_cell.angle_gamma   90.00
#
_symmetry.space_group_name_H-M   'P 1'
#
loop_
_entity.id
_entity.type
_entity.pdbx_description
1 polymer ?
#
loop_
_entity_poly.entity_id
_entity_poly.type
_entity_poly.pdbx_seq_one_letter_code
_entity_poly.pdbx_strand_id
1 'polypeptide(L)'
;MPKINVYLPDELAEAVKAAGVPVSAVCQRALEQAVRRVTAIRETVLGDLDDAALAARLPNFTARVRTVLRLSAERAAAESAPAVGTGHLLAGLLAEGGNLALHVLRAIDVEPDRLAQDLARQSPAEPAVSDDATRRFSAPAAAALELTVTEATALGHNYVGCEHLLLGLIAEPDGAGGQVLRAAGAELRLTRRAVSAALAGYVHLRAQTPPPASAEAALAAALAPLLERIERLEARSQ
;
A
#
# COMPACT_ATOMS: atom_id res chain seq x y z
N MET A 1 -3.38 -16.61 33.58
CA MET A 1 -3.10 -16.19 32.20
C MET A 1 -4.39 -15.72 31.56
N PRO A 2 -4.45 -14.55 30.92
CA PRO A 2 -5.64 -14.11 30.18
C PRO A 2 -5.92 -15.10 29.04
N LYS A 3 -7.20 -15.37 28.79
CA LYS A 3 -7.65 -16.32 27.76
C LYS A 3 -8.49 -15.57 26.72
N ILE A 4 -8.13 -15.73 25.45
CA ILE A 4 -8.87 -15.20 24.29
C ILE A 4 -9.42 -16.40 23.52
N ASN A 5 -10.72 -16.39 23.24
CA ASN A 5 -11.36 -17.43 22.43
C ASN A 5 -11.46 -16.97 20.97
N VAL A 6 -11.07 -17.86 20.06
CA VAL A 6 -11.22 -17.64 18.61
C VAL A 6 -12.19 -18.70 18.08
N TYR A 7 -13.22 -18.25 17.37
CA TYR A 7 -14.19 -19.14 16.72
C TYR A 7 -13.74 -19.41 15.28
N LEU A 8 -13.68 -20.66 14.89
CA LEU A 8 -13.34 -21.10 13.55
C LEU A 8 -14.60 -21.64 12.86
N PRO A 9 -14.80 -21.42 11.55
CA PRO A 9 -15.79 -22.13 10.76
C PRO A 9 -15.56 -23.66 10.86
N ASP A 10 -16.64 -24.44 10.84
CA ASP A 10 -16.60 -25.90 11.08
C ASP A 10 -15.65 -26.61 10.10
N GLU A 11 -15.72 -26.28 8.79
CA GLU A 11 -14.84 -26.83 7.76
C GLU A 11 -13.36 -26.58 8.05
N LEU A 12 -13.02 -25.34 8.50
CA LEU A 12 -11.66 -24.98 8.85
C LEU A 12 -11.20 -25.69 10.12
N ALA A 13 -12.08 -25.84 11.12
CA ALA A 13 -11.78 -26.54 12.35
C ALA A 13 -11.47 -28.04 12.11
N GLU A 14 -12.21 -28.68 11.20
CA GLU A 14 -11.96 -30.07 10.80
C GLU A 14 -10.65 -30.22 10.03
N ALA A 15 -10.40 -29.33 9.05
CA ALA A 15 -9.16 -29.33 8.28
C ALA A 15 -7.93 -29.12 9.17
N VAL A 16 -8.00 -28.20 10.14
CA VAL A 16 -6.93 -27.93 11.11
C VAL A 16 -6.64 -29.16 12.00
N LYS A 17 -7.69 -29.84 12.46
CA LYS A 17 -7.54 -31.09 13.23
C LYS A 17 -6.91 -32.18 12.37
N ALA A 18 -7.40 -32.37 11.16
CA ALA A 18 -6.88 -33.42 10.24
C ALA A 18 -5.41 -33.18 9.89
N ALA A 19 -5.01 -31.91 9.71
CA ALA A 19 -3.64 -31.53 9.40
C ALA A 19 -2.70 -31.50 10.62
N GLY A 20 -3.19 -31.71 11.85
CA GLY A 20 -2.39 -31.66 13.08
C GLY A 20 -1.74 -30.29 13.35
N VAL A 21 -2.36 -29.21 12.90
CA VAL A 21 -1.80 -27.84 13.03
C VAL A 21 -1.81 -27.42 14.51
N PRO A 22 -0.68 -26.92 15.07
CA PRO A 22 -0.61 -26.43 16.44
C PRO A 22 -1.27 -25.06 16.57
N VAL A 23 -2.62 -25.05 16.72
CA VAL A 23 -3.46 -23.84 16.68
C VAL A 23 -2.95 -22.75 17.61
N SER A 24 -2.65 -23.07 18.87
CA SER A 24 -2.17 -22.08 19.85
C SER A 24 -0.90 -21.38 19.41
N ALA A 25 0.08 -22.11 18.90
CA ALA A 25 1.35 -21.53 18.45
C ALA A 25 1.17 -20.67 17.19
N VAL A 26 0.32 -21.10 16.27
CA VAL A 26 -0.01 -20.33 15.05
C VAL A 26 -0.74 -19.04 15.40
N CYS A 27 -1.78 -19.11 16.26
CA CYS A 27 -2.52 -17.93 16.68
C CYS A 27 -1.66 -16.97 17.49
N GLN A 28 -0.83 -17.46 18.42
CA GLN A 28 0.08 -16.60 19.20
C GLN A 28 1.04 -15.85 18.27
N ARG A 29 1.68 -16.54 17.33
CA ARG A 29 2.60 -15.92 16.38
C ARG A 29 1.90 -14.89 15.50
N ALA A 30 0.69 -15.18 15.02
CA ALA A 30 -0.11 -14.25 14.21
C ALA A 30 -0.47 -12.97 15.00
N LEU A 31 -0.91 -13.15 16.27
CA LEU A 31 -1.22 -12.02 17.15
C LEU A 31 0.02 -11.20 17.51
N GLU A 32 1.15 -11.83 17.82
CA GLU A 32 2.41 -11.11 18.07
C GLU A 32 2.83 -10.27 16.86
N GLN A 33 2.73 -10.83 15.65
CA GLN A 33 3.03 -10.08 14.43
C GLN A 33 2.08 -8.92 14.21
N ALA A 34 0.78 -9.11 14.45
CA ALA A 34 -0.22 -8.05 14.34
C ALA A 34 0.07 -6.91 15.33
N VAL A 35 0.31 -7.24 16.61
CA VAL A 35 0.66 -6.25 17.64
C VAL A 35 1.94 -5.48 17.27
N ARG A 36 3.00 -6.17 16.83
CA ARG A 36 4.25 -5.51 16.41
C ARG A 36 4.02 -4.54 15.26
N ARG A 37 3.18 -4.89 14.29
CA ARG A 37 2.85 -4.00 13.15
C ARG A 37 2.12 -2.74 13.61
N VAL A 38 1.10 -2.90 14.45
CA VAL A 38 0.34 -1.77 15.00
C VAL A 38 1.25 -0.84 15.81
N THR A 39 2.08 -1.41 16.69
CA THR A 39 3.04 -0.65 17.49
C THR A 39 4.06 0.07 16.58
N ALA A 40 4.60 -0.62 15.58
CA ALA A 40 5.53 0.00 14.63
C ALA A 40 4.91 1.19 13.89
N ILE A 41 3.64 1.09 13.46
CA ILE A 41 2.92 2.21 12.82
C ILE A 41 2.81 3.39 13.78
N ARG A 42 2.36 3.17 15.01
CA ARG A 42 2.16 4.23 16.01
C ARG A 42 3.44 4.91 16.45
N GLU A 43 4.54 4.16 16.52
CA GLU A 43 5.86 4.65 16.92
C GLU A 43 6.69 5.20 15.77
N THR A 44 6.18 5.11 14.53
CA THR A 44 6.91 5.62 13.36
C THR A 44 6.98 7.15 13.39
N VAL A 45 8.17 7.67 13.50
CA VAL A 45 8.50 9.09 13.35
C VAL A 45 8.96 9.31 11.92
N LEU A 46 8.35 10.24 11.20
CA LEU A 46 8.51 10.43 9.75
C LEU A 46 9.53 11.54 9.39
N GLY A 47 10.14 12.20 10.39
CA GLY A 47 10.93 13.43 10.17
C GLY A 47 12.13 13.23 9.22
N ASP A 48 12.95 12.19 9.44
CA ASP A 48 14.20 11.93 8.69
C ASP A 48 14.29 10.49 8.18
N LEU A 49 13.16 9.81 7.95
CA LEU A 49 13.18 8.43 7.49
C LEU A 49 13.47 8.36 5.99
N ASP A 50 14.64 7.84 5.66
CA ASP A 50 14.92 7.33 4.32
C ASP A 50 14.13 6.04 4.03
N ASP A 51 14.14 5.59 2.77
CA ASP A 51 13.43 4.36 2.36
C ASP A 51 13.93 3.12 3.10
N ALA A 52 15.21 3.08 3.47
CA ALA A 52 15.81 1.95 4.19
C ALA A 52 15.28 1.86 5.63
N ALA A 53 15.17 2.99 6.33
CA ALA A 53 14.62 3.05 7.67
C ALA A 53 13.11 2.71 7.68
N LEU A 54 12.34 3.20 6.70
CA LEU A 54 10.95 2.80 6.51
C LEU A 54 10.80 1.31 6.20
N ALA A 55 11.67 0.75 5.34
CA ALA A 55 11.66 -0.67 5.03
C ALA A 55 11.96 -1.55 6.25
N ALA A 56 12.89 -1.12 7.11
CA ALA A 56 13.20 -1.83 8.35
C ALA A 56 12.04 -1.82 9.36
N ARG A 57 11.32 -0.69 9.46
CA ARG A 57 10.18 -0.53 10.40
C ARG A 57 8.90 -1.16 9.87
N LEU A 58 8.65 -1.08 8.56
CA LEU A 58 7.45 -1.54 7.89
C LEU A 58 7.80 -2.55 6.78
N PRO A 59 8.38 -3.72 7.11
CA PRO A 59 8.95 -4.65 6.12
C PRO A 59 7.93 -5.22 5.14
N ASN A 60 6.65 -5.24 5.51
CA ASN A 60 5.58 -5.76 4.65
C ASN A 60 4.98 -4.68 3.72
N PHE A 61 5.36 -3.42 3.88
CA PHE A 61 4.90 -2.33 3.04
C PHE A 61 5.70 -2.31 1.73
N THR A 62 5.01 -2.30 0.61
CA THR A 62 5.66 -2.25 -0.71
C THR A 62 6.44 -0.95 -0.89
N ALA A 63 7.42 -0.94 -1.78
CA ALA A 63 8.19 0.28 -2.09
C ALA A 63 7.28 1.45 -2.49
N ARG A 64 6.19 1.18 -3.24
CA ARG A 64 5.21 2.22 -3.61
C ARG A 64 4.51 2.82 -2.40
N VAL A 65 4.08 2.02 -1.43
CA VAL A 65 3.47 2.56 -0.20
C VAL A 65 4.48 3.36 0.60
N ARG A 66 5.74 2.91 0.69
CA ARG A 66 6.79 3.72 1.34
C ARG A 66 6.99 5.06 0.64
N THR A 67 6.98 5.09 -0.70
CA THR A 67 6.98 6.34 -1.47
C THR A 67 5.76 7.22 -1.13
N VAL A 68 4.57 6.64 -1.03
CA VAL A 68 3.36 7.36 -0.60
C VAL A 68 3.55 7.96 0.80
N LEU A 69 4.07 7.20 1.77
CA LEU A 69 4.30 7.70 3.14
C LEU A 69 5.29 8.86 3.16
N ARG A 70 6.37 8.79 2.36
CA ARG A 70 7.34 9.88 2.21
C ARG A 70 6.69 11.12 1.60
N LEU A 71 5.96 10.99 0.49
CA LEU A 71 5.22 12.10 -0.13
C LEU A 71 4.20 12.72 0.82
N SER A 72 3.55 11.89 1.66
CA SER A 72 2.61 12.36 2.69
C SER A 72 3.31 13.18 3.77
N ALA A 73 4.50 12.76 4.20
CA ALA A 73 5.31 13.49 5.17
C ALA A 73 5.84 14.81 4.59
N GLU A 74 6.32 14.79 3.35
CA GLU A 74 6.76 16.00 2.63
C GLU A 74 5.62 17.02 2.49
N ARG A 75 4.42 16.53 2.16
CA ARG A 75 3.22 17.37 2.07
C ARG A 75 2.84 17.99 3.41
N ALA A 76 2.80 17.19 4.47
CA ALA A 76 2.55 17.70 5.82
C ALA A 76 3.61 18.71 6.25
N ALA A 77 4.87 18.50 5.85
CA ALA A 77 5.95 19.45 6.09
C ALA A 77 5.72 20.78 5.38
N ALA A 78 5.39 20.75 4.10
CA ALA A 78 5.13 21.94 3.30
C ALA A 78 3.93 22.75 3.83
N GLU A 79 2.94 22.08 4.42
CA GLU A 79 1.76 22.68 5.04
C GLU A 79 1.98 23.08 6.51
N SER A 80 3.19 22.87 7.06
CA SER A 80 3.51 23.10 8.47
C SER A 80 2.54 22.37 9.43
N ALA A 81 2.00 21.24 8.98
CA ALA A 81 1.07 20.45 9.77
C ALA A 81 1.77 19.77 10.96
N PRO A 82 1.12 19.71 12.15
CA PRO A 82 1.71 19.12 13.35
C PRO A 82 1.90 17.60 13.25
N ALA A 83 1.17 16.96 12.35
CA ALA A 83 1.20 15.52 12.14
C ALA A 83 0.79 15.17 10.70
N VAL A 84 1.17 13.97 10.26
CA VAL A 84 0.71 13.43 8.97
C VAL A 84 -0.70 12.88 9.15
N GLY A 85 -1.70 13.56 8.60
CA GLY A 85 -3.11 13.17 8.63
C GLY A 85 -3.51 12.27 7.46
N THR A 86 -4.74 11.77 7.49
CA THR A 86 -5.31 10.93 6.40
C THR A 86 -5.44 11.69 5.08
N GLY A 87 -5.64 13.01 5.12
CA GLY A 87 -5.61 13.87 3.92
C GLY A 87 -4.23 13.88 3.26
N HIS A 88 -3.15 13.93 4.05
CA HIS A 88 -1.78 13.82 3.53
C HIS A 88 -1.51 12.43 2.94
N LEU A 89 -2.01 11.35 3.59
CA LEU A 89 -1.91 9.98 3.06
C LEU A 89 -2.63 9.84 1.70
N LEU A 90 -3.83 10.40 1.58
CA LEU A 90 -4.55 10.43 0.30
C LEU A 90 -3.80 11.25 -0.75
N ALA A 91 -3.29 12.45 -0.39
CA ALA A 91 -2.50 13.27 -1.30
C ALA A 91 -1.24 12.53 -1.80
N GLY A 92 -0.52 11.86 -0.91
CA GLY A 92 0.64 11.03 -1.26
C GLY A 92 0.27 9.87 -2.18
N LEU A 93 -0.88 9.22 -1.95
CA LEU A 93 -1.40 8.14 -2.78
C LEU A 93 -1.71 8.63 -4.21
N LEU A 94 -2.30 9.80 -4.34
CA LEU A 94 -2.59 10.44 -5.63
C LEU A 94 -1.32 10.88 -6.34
N ALA A 95 -0.37 11.47 -5.61
CA ALA A 95 0.88 12.00 -6.14
C ALA A 95 1.87 10.92 -6.61
N GLU A 96 1.84 9.71 -6.03
CA GLU A 96 2.68 8.58 -6.50
C GLU A 96 2.35 8.19 -7.95
N GLY A 97 1.11 8.33 -8.37
CA GLY A 97 0.67 8.38 -9.78
C GLY A 97 0.63 7.04 -10.52
N GLY A 98 1.39 6.03 -10.11
CA GLY A 98 1.53 4.75 -10.82
C GLY A 98 1.01 3.53 -10.07
N ASN A 99 0.14 3.69 -9.08
CA ASN A 99 -0.29 2.61 -8.19
C ASN A 99 -1.66 2.01 -8.56
N LEU A 100 -1.90 0.79 -8.05
CA LEU A 100 -3.13 0.05 -8.32
C LEU A 100 -4.38 0.74 -7.74
N ALA A 101 -4.24 1.49 -6.63
CA ALA A 101 -5.36 2.22 -6.04
C ALA A 101 -6.01 3.21 -7.02
N LEU A 102 -5.20 3.90 -7.85
CA LEU A 102 -5.71 4.83 -8.86
C LEU A 102 -6.49 4.10 -9.97
N HIS A 103 -6.06 2.91 -10.36
CA HIS A 103 -6.81 2.08 -11.31
C HIS A 103 -8.12 1.60 -10.70
N VAL A 104 -8.12 1.21 -9.43
CA VAL A 104 -9.32 0.80 -8.69
C VAL A 104 -10.30 1.98 -8.58
N LEU A 105 -9.84 3.18 -8.23
CA LEU A 105 -10.68 4.38 -8.15
C LEU A 105 -11.39 4.65 -9.49
N ARG A 106 -10.64 4.65 -10.61
CA ARG A 106 -11.25 4.83 -11.94
C ARG A 106 -12.24 3.72 -12.30
N ALA A 107 -11.97 2.48 -11.89
CA ALA A 107 -12.87 1.34 -12.13
C ALA A 107 -14.20 1.42 -11.36
N ILE A 108 -14.28 2.27 -10.33
CA ILE A 108 -15.52 2.55 -9.58
C ILE A 108 -16.05 3.97 -9.84
N ASP A 109 -15.67 4.55 -10.97
CA ASP A 109 -16.10 5.89 -11.42
C ASP A 109 -15.70 7.04 -10.48
N VAL A 110 -14.60 6.87 -9.73
CA VAL A 110 -14.00 7.91 -8.88
C VAL A 110 -12.74 8.47 -9.54
N GLU A 111 -12.79 9.72 -9.98
CA GLU A 111 -11.69 10.36 -10.68
C GLU A 111 -10.62 10.90 -9.71
N PRO A 112 -9.35 10.43 -9.82
CA PRO A 112 -8.26 10.87 -8.94
C PRO A 112 -7.99 12.37 -8.95
N ASP A 113 -8.11 13.03 -10.11
CA ASP A 113 -7.88 14.46 -10.25
C ASP A 113 -8.94 15.28 -9.51
N ARG A 114 -10.18 14.79 -9.48
CA ARG A 114 -11.27 15.41 -8.71
C ARG A 114 -11.02 15.25 -7.21
N LEU A 115 -10.58 14.07 -6.77
CA LEU A 115 -10.21 13.86 -5.37
C LEU A 115 -9.10 14.82 -4.92
N ALA A 116 -8.09 15.06 -5.77
CA ALA A 116 -7.03 16.01 -5.48
C ALA A 116 -7.57 17.45 -5.30
N GLN A 117 -8.53 17.87 -6.14
CA GLN A 117 -9.17 19.17 -6.03
C GLN A 117 -10.05 19.28 -4.77
N ASP A 118 -10.83 18.24 -4.46
CA ASP A 118 -11.70 18.23 -3.29
C ASP A 118 -10.88 18.23 -2.00
N LEU A 119 -9.76 17.51 -1.98
CA LEU A 119 -8.81 17.53 -0.86
C LEU A 119 -8.17 18.91 -0.68
N ALA A 120 -7.82 19.60 -1.76
CA ALA A 120 -7.24 20.95 -1.69
C ALA A 120 -8.25 22.00 -1.19
N ARG A 121 -9.55 21.77 -1.35
CA ARG A 121 -10.62 22.66 -0.82
C ARG A 121 -10.89 22.46 0.67
N GLN A 122 -10.49 21.33 1.23
CA GLN A 122 -10.57 21.16 2.68
C GLN A 122 -9.50 22.05 3.30
N SER A 123 -9.93 23.07 4.05
CA SER A 123 -9.01 23.95 4.76
C SER A 123 -8.04 23.13 5.59
N PRO A 124 -6.74 23.44 5.56
CA PRO A 124 -5.80 22.81 6.47
C PRO A 124 -6.28 23.06 7.91
N ALA A 125 -6.20 22.03 8.75
CA ALA A 125 -6.40 22.21 10.18
C ALA A 125 -5.48 23.34 10.64
N GLU A 126 -5.98 24.22 11.56
CA GLU A 126 -5.21 25.35 12.07
C GLU A 126 -3.77 24.92 12.38
N PRO A 127 -2.77 25.68 11.94
CA PRO A 127 -1.38 25.31 12.15
C PRO A 127 -1.11 25.27 13.67
N ALA A 128 -0.97 24.05 14.19
CA ALA A 128 -0.43 23.91 15.52
C ALA A 128 1.06 24.24 15.44
N VAL A 129 1.46 25.31 16.12
CA VAL A 129 2.86 25.68 16.28
C VAL A 129 3.53 24.59 17.12
N SER A 130 4.10 23.59 16.49
CA SER A 130 4.97 22.64 17.14
C SER A 130 6.36 22.75 16.53
N ASP A 131 7.30 23.14 17.35
CA ASP A 131 8.73 23.28 17.03
C ASP A 131 9.43 21.90 16.95
N ASP A 132 8.66 20.82 16.93
CA ASP A 132 9.18 19.46 16.94
C ASP A 132 9.32 18.93 15.49
N ALA A 133 10.58 18.79 15.07
CA ALA A 133 10.96 18.22 13.77
C ALA A 133 10.52 16.75 13.60
N THR A 134 9.98 16.12 14.64
CA THR A 134 9.54 14.74 14.66
C THR A 134 8.06 14.62 14.28
N ARG A 135 7.76 14.57 12.97
CA ARG A 135 6.39 14.33 12.51
C ARG A 135 5.98 12.88 12.70
N ARG A 136 4.87 12.71 13.40
CA ARG A 136 4.20 11.41 13.57
C ARG A 136 2.90 11.38 12.79
N PHE A 137 2.34 10.19 12.65
CA PHE A 137 0.97 10.06 12.17
C PHE A 137 -0.02 10.62 13.20
N SER A 138 -1.05 11.33 12.72
CA SER A 138 -2.21 11.67 13.54
C SER A 138 -2.95 10.40 13.97
N ALA A 139 -3.78 10.47 15.00
CA ALA A 139 -4.55 9.30 15.45
C ALA A 139 -5.41 8.69 14.33
N PRO A 140 -6.16 9.47 13.52
CA PRO A 140 -6.87 8.91 12.36
C PRO A 140 -5.94 8.31 11.30
N ALA A 141 -4.77 8.91 11.04
CA ALA A 141 -3.83 8.36 10.06
C ALA A 141 -3.22 7.04 10.52
N ALA A 142 -2.87 6.93 11.81
CA ALA A 142 -2.41 5.67 12.39
C ALA A 142 -3.51 4.60 12.32
N ALA A 143 -4.77 4.95 12.66
CA ALA A 143 -5.91 4.04 12.54
C ALA A 143 -6.14 3.60 11.10
N ALA A 144 -6.05 4.50 10.11
CA ALA A 144 -6.15 4.14 8.70
C ALA A 144 -5.07 3.16 8.26
N LEU A 145 -3.82 3.33 8.74
CA LEU A 145 -2.72 2.40 8.45
C LEU A 145 -2.92 1.04 9.15
N GLU A 146 -3.45 1.00 10.35
CA GLU A 146 -3.83 -0.23 11.04
C GLU A 146 -4.94 -0.99 10.27
N LEU A 147 -5.97 -0.25 9.81
CA LEU A 147 -7.02 -0.79 8.94
C LEU A 147 -6.45 -1.28 7.60
N THR A 148 -5.47 -0.58 7.03
CA THR A 148 -4.75 -1.01 5.83
C THR A 148 -4.13 -2.40 6.00
N VAL A 149 -3.46 -2.64 7.12
CA VAL A 149 -2.88 -3.96 7.45
C VAL A 149 -3.97 -5.02 7.65
N THR A 150 -5.09 -4.63 8.27
CA THR A 150 -6.26 -5.50 8.46
C THR A 150 -6.86 -5.91 7.12
N GLU A 151 -7.05 -4.96 6.19
CA GLU A 151 -7.56 -5.25 4.84
C GLU A 151 -6.62 -6.17 4.05
N ALA A 152 -5.29 -5.93 4.10
CA ALA A 152 -4.33 -6.80 3.47
C ALA A 152 -4.41 -8.24 4.01
N THR A 153 -4.53 -8.38 5.34
CA THR A 153 -4.66 -9.68 6.01
C THR A 153 -5.97 -10.37 5.66
N ALA A 154 -7.09 -9.63 5.62
CA ALA A 154 -8.41 -10.14 5.25
C ALA A 154 -8.46 -10.64 3.80
N LEU A 155 -7.69 -10.03 2.90
CA LEU A 155 -7.51 -10.48 1.52
C LEU A 155 -6.50 -11.63 1.36
N GLY A 156 -5.89 -12.10 2.45
CA GLY A 156 -4.90 -13.18 2.45
C GLY A 156 -3.51 -12.76 1.94
N HIS A 157 -3.21 -11.47 1.92
CA HIS A 157 -1.93 -10.96 1.42
C HIS A 157 -0.90 -10.83 2.53
N ASN A 158 0.36 -11.17 2.23
CA ASN A 158 1.52 -11.00 3.12
C ASN A 158 2.26 -9.68 2.91
N TYR A 159 1.75 -8.82 2.03
CA TYR A 159 2.27 -7.49 1.72
C TYR A 159 1.18 -6.42 1.89
N VAL A 160 1.60 -5.18 2.07
CA VAL A 160 0.71 -4.00 2.14
C VAL A 160 0.97 -3.12 0.92
N GLY A 161 0.03 -3.10 -0.01
CA GLY A 161 0.05 -2.29 -1.23
C GLY A 161 -0.81 -1.02 -1.13
N CYS A 162 -0.73 -0.17 -2.13
CA CYS A 162 -1.52 1.06 -2.22
C CYS A 162 -3.03 0.79 -2.30
N GLU A 163 -3.43 -0.33 -2.86
CA GLU A 163 -4.82 -0.81 -2.88
C GLU A 163 -5.35 -1.08 -1.47
N HIS A 164 -4.51 -1.61 -0.58
CA HIS A 164 -4.87 -1.81 0.82
C HIS A 164 -4.93 -0.48 1.58
N LEU A 165 -4.01 0.46 1.27
CA LEU A 165 -4.04 1.81 1.85
C LEU A 165 -5.32 2.55 1.47
N LEU A 166 -5.78 2.40 0.22
CA LEU A 166 -7.06 2.95 -0.22
C LEU A 166 -8.22 2.40 0.63
N LEU A 167 -8.26 1.08 0.85
CA LEU A 167 -9.30 0.46 1.69
C LEU A 167 -9.22 0.93 3.14
N GLY A 168 -8.02 1.04 3.72
CA GLY A 168 -7.82 1.54 5.06
C GLY A 168 -8.27 2.99 5.24
N LEU A 169 -8.00 3.85 4.26
CA LEU A 169 -8.46 5.24 4.25
C LEU A 169 -9.99 5.35 4.17
N ILE A 170 -10.64 4.51 3.35
CA ILE A 170 -12.12 4.50 3.23
C ILE A 170 -12.76 3.97 4.52
N ALA A 171 -12.15 2.97 5.15
CA ALA A 171 -12.67 2.34 6.35
C ALA A 171 -12.53 3.20 7.61
N GLU A 172 -11.55 4.11 7.64
CA GLU A 172 -11.32 5.02 8.75
C GLU A 172 -12.41 6.12 8.75
N PRO A 173 -13.19 6.28 9.86
CA PRO A 173 -14.38 7.13 9.83
C PRO A 173 -14.11 8.63 9.91
N ASP A 174 -13.09 9.05 10.65
CA ASP A 174 -12.97 10.42 11.16
C ASP A 174 -12.04 11.31 10.32
N GLY A 175 -11.13 10.71 9.59
CA GLY A 175 -10.10 11.43 8.87
C GLY A 175 -10.56 12.04 7.55
N ALA A 176 -10.02 13.21 7.22
CA ALA A 176 -10.33 13.98 6.02
C ALA A 176 -10.17 13.17 4.72
N GLY A 177 -9.12 12.34 4.61
CA GLY A 177 -8.90 11.51 3.43
C GLY A 177 -10.02 10.51 3.17
N GLY A 178 -10.49 9.83 4.22
CA GLY A 178 -11.63 8.91 4.14
C GLY A 178 -12.94 9.63 3.82
N GLN A 179 -13.14 10.81 4.41
CA GLN A 179 -14.33 11.65 4.14
C GLN A 179 -14.39 12.07 2.67
N VAL A 180 -13.28 12.54 2.09
CA VAL A 180 -13.20 12.92 0.66
C VAL A 180 -13.50 11.71 -0.24
N LEU A 181 -12.89 10.56 0.04
CA LEU A 181 -13.13 9.34 -0.72
C LEU A 181 -14.60 8.91 -0.69
N ARG A 182 -15.21 8.88 0.50
CA ARG A 182 -16.64 8.51 0.66
C ARG A 182 -17.57 9.53 0.00
N ALA A 183 -17.28 10.82 0.13
CA ALA A 183 -18.06 11.88 -0.54
C ALA A 183 -17.99 11.78 -2.07
N ALA A 184 -16.89 11.28 -2.62
CA ALA A 184 -16.72 11.01 -4.04
C ALA A 184 -17.34 9.67 -4.50
N GLY A 185 -17.97 8.91 -3.60
CA GLY A 185 -18.66 7.65 -3.92
C GLY A 185 -17.82 6.38 -3.72
N ALA A 186 -16.62 6.49 -3.12
CA ALA A 186 -15.81 5.32 -2.81
C ALA A 186 -16.37 4.57 -1.58
N GLU A 187 -17.29 3.65 -1.83
CA GLU A 187 -17.82 2.75 -0.80
C GLU A 187 -16.85 1.59 -0.53
N LEU A 188 -16.63 1.26 0.75
CA LEU A 188 -15.68 0.21 1.15
C LEU A 188 -15.97 -1.14 0.50
N ARG A 189 -17.25 -1.56 0.47
CA ARG A 189 -17.67 -2.84 -0.09
C ARG A 189 -17.44 -2.91 -1.59
N LEU A 190 -17.77 -1.84 -2.31
CA LEU A 190 -17.57 -1.74 -3.76
C LEU A 190 -16.07 -1.72 -4.07
N THR A 191 -15.31 -0.91 -3.36
CA THR A 191 -13.87 -0.78 -3.54
C THR A 191 -13.12 -2.10 -3.25
N ARG A 192 -13.51 -2.86 -2.20
CA ARG A 192 -12.95 -4.21 -1.95
C ARG A 192 -13.16 -5.16 -3.13
N ARG A 193 -14.36 -5.16 -3.72
CA ARG A 193 -14.63 -5.99 -4.89
C ARG A 193 -13.76 -5.60 -6.08
N ALA A 194 -13.63 -4.30 -6.31
CA ALA A 194 -12.79 -3.78 -7.39
C ALA A 194 -11.31 -4.11 -7.16
N VAL A 195 -10.80 -4.00 -5.92
CA VAL A 195 -9.43 -4.43 -5.55
C VAL A 195 -9.24 -5.92 -5.83
N SER A 196 -10.16 -6.78 -5.36
CA SER A 196 -10.08 -8.23 -5.57
C SER A 196 -10.09 -8.59 -7.06
N ALA A 197 -10.94 -7.93 -7.86
CA ALA A 197 -11.01 -8.15 -9.30
C ALA A 197 -9.72 -7.68 -10.01
N ALA A 198 -9.20 -6.52 -9.65
CA ALA A 198 -7.96 -5.97 -10.21
C ALA A 198 -6.75 -6.87 -9.91
N LEU A 199 -6.65 -7.39 -8.69
CA LEU A 199 -5.58 -8.31 -8.29
C LEU A 199 -5.69 -9.66 -9.01
N ALA A 200 -6.90 -10.22 -9.14
CA ALA A 200 -7.13 -11.46 -9.91
C ALA A 200 -6.74 -11.28 -11.39
N GLY A 201 -7.12 -10.16 -12.00
CA GLY A 201 -6.72 -9.82 -13.37
C GLY A 201 -5.21 -9.65 -13.53
N TYR A 202 -4.55 -9.01 -12.57
CA TYR A 202 -3.09 -8.83 -12.58
C TYR A 202 -2.35 -10.18 -12.46
N VAL A 203 -2.80 -11.07 -11.58
CA VAL A 203 -2.24 -12.42 -11.42
C VAL A 203 -2.40 -13.20 -12.73
N HIS A 204 -3.57 -13.13 -13.36
CA HIS A 204 -3.84 -13.80 -14.62
C HIS A 204 -2.95 -13.30 -15.77
N LEU A 205 -2.82 -11.97 -15.91
CA LEU A 205 -1.94 -11.34 -16.89
C LEU A 205 -0.47 -11.74 -16.67
N ARG A 206 -0.01 -11.74 -15.41
CA ARG A 206 1.36 -12.11 -15.07
C ARG A 206 1.64 -13.59 -15.31
N ALA A 207 0.67 -14.47 -15.13
CA ALA A 207 0.78 -15.89 -15.42
C ALA A 207 0.85 -16.17 -16.94
N GLN A 208 0.27 -15.29 -17.77
CA GLN A 208 0.30 -15.37 -19.22
C GLN A 208 1.50 -14.65 -19.85
N THR A 209 2.13 -13.73 -19.10
CA THR A 209 3.34 -13.04 -19.58
C THR A 209 4.54 -13.92 -19.23
N PRO A 210 5.34 -14.37 -20.21
CA PRO A 210 6.58 -15.08 -19.90
C PRO A 210 7.43 -14.21 -18.99
N PRO A 211 8.19 -14.81 -18.06
CA PRO A 211 9.09 -14.06 -17.20
C PRO A 211 9.94 -13.13 -18.07
N PRO A 212 10.14 -11.86 -17.68
CA PRO A 212 11.00 -10.97 -18.45
C PRO A 212 12.32 -11.70 -18.64
N ALA A 213 12.69 -11.91 -19.89
CA ALA A 213 14.02 -12.40 -20.21
C ALA A 213 14.99 -11.56 -19.38
N SER A 214 15.99 -12.18 -18.75
CA SER A 214 16.96 -11.47 -17.93
C SER A 214 17.39 -10.20 -18.66
N ALA A 215 17.71 -9.13 -17.95
CA ALA A 215 18.11 -7.87 -18.61
C ALA A 215 19.22 -8.12 -19.65
N GLU A 216 20.07 -9.12 -19.45
CA GLU A 216 21.05 -9.64 -20.40
C GLU A 216 20.41 -10.23 -21.66
N ALA A 217 19.37 -11.05 -21.55
CA ALA A 217 18.70 -11.64 -22.71
C ALA A 217 17.92 -10.59 -23.49
N ALA A 218 17.29 -9.61 -22.84
CA ALA A 218 16.65 -8.48 -23.50
C ALA A 218 17.67 -7.58 -24.22
N LEU A 219 18.83 -7.34 -23.59
CA LEU A 219 19.92 -6.59 -24.20
C LEU A 219 20.54 -7.36 -25.38
N ALA A 220 20.78 -8.66 -25.24
CA ALA A 220 21.27 -9.52 -26.32
C ALA A 220 20.31 -9.53 -27.50
N ALA A 221 18.99 -9.66 -27.28
CA ALA A 221 17.98 -9.59 -28.34
C ALA A 221 17.92 -8.21 -29.03
N ALA A 222 18.11 -7.12 -28.27
CA ALA A 222 18.16 -5.77 -28.82
C ALA A 222 19.45 -5.50 -29.63
N LEU A 223 20.57 -6.13 -29.26
CA LEU A 223 21.86 -5.97 -29.94
C LEU A 223 22.02 -6.91 -31.15
N ALA A 224 21.30 -8.02 -31.19
CA ALA A 224 21.43 -9.02 -32.31
C ALA A 224 21.33 -8.40 -33.71
N PRO A 225 20.36 -7.50 -34.02
CA PRO A 225 20.27 -6.89 -35.37
C PRO A 225 21.46 -5.98 -35.70
N LEU A 226 22.07 -5.37 -34.68
CA LEU A 226 23.24 -4.50 -34.83
C LEU A 226 24.49 -5.35 -35.11
N LEU A 227 24.68 -6.46 -34.40
CA LEU A 227 25.76 -7.39 -34.59
C LEU A 227 25.71 -8.00 -35.99
N GLU A 228 24.54 -8.47 -36.47
CA GLU A 228 24.35 -8.96 -37.84
C GLU A 228 24.65 -7.89 -38.91
N ARG A 229 24.38 -6.62 -38.59
CA ARG A 229 24.67 -5.51 -39.51
C ARG A 229 26.16 -5.21 -39.58
N ILE A 230 26.88 -5.31 -38.47
CA ILE A 230 28.33 -5.15 -38.39
C ILE A 230 29.01 -6.27 -39.15
N GLU A 231 28.63 -7.55 -38.92
CA GLU A 231 29.17 -8.70 -39.64
C GLU A 231 28.98 -8.58 -41.15
N ARG A 232 27.82 -8.12 -41.59
CA ARG A 232 27.56 -7.87 -43.03
C ARG A 232 28.40 -6.76 -43.63
N LEU A 233 28.75 -5.74 -42.85
CA LEU A 233 29.61 -4.64 -43.31
C LEU A 233 31.07 -5.08 -43.36
N GLU A 234 31.52 -5.86 -42.38
CA GLU A 234 32.88 -6.41 -42.34
C GLU A 234 33.13 -7.40 -43.52
N ALA A 235 32.13 -8.25 -43.82
CA ALA A 235 32.20 -9.16 -44.95
C ALA A 235 32.20 -8.48 -46.35
N ARG A 236 31.79 -7.19 -46.38
CA ARG A 236 31.85 -6.38 -47.62
C ARG A 236 33.13 -5.58 -47.76
N SER A 237 33.96 -5.55 -46.74
CA SER A 237 35.22 -4.77 -46.68
C SER A 237 36.45 -5.67 -46.96
N GLN A 238 36.23 -6.99 -47.12
CA GLN A 238 37.22 -7.98 -47.60
C GLN A 238 36.99 -8.28 -49.08
#